data_91227c3374f123c438152fd23d65bd3c
#
_entry.id   91227c3374f123c438152fd23d65bd3c
#
_cell.length_a   1.000
_cell.length_b   1.000
_cell.length_c   1.000
_cell.angle_alpha   90.00
_cell.angle_beta   90.00
_cell.angle_gamma   90.00
#
_symmetry.space_group_name_H-M   'P 1'
#
loop_
_entity.id
_entity.type
_entity.pdbx_description
1 polymer ?
#
loop_
_entity_poly.entity_id
_entity_poly.type
_entity_poly.pdbx_seq_one_letter_code
_entity_poly.pdbx_strand_id
1 'polypeptide(L)'
;MDRKSFLQKSLMGGAIGYSGLVAGESVINPKDSLSRPSGLKITDIRGATLAAIYDFPIIKIYTNQGIIGLGEVRDAGWIAQALMMKPYLIGKDPLDIEPILKSIRHLTGSGRYAGGYAAVDIALMDLAGKALGVPCWKLLGDKVRDNVEIYADCPTVLKEENLKLMMKRRFDLGLKHYKIDLTPPLIKDIKGAMENNLPTQKGLEKWGEHVFTARNIIGYDVNLGADHFGNMTVESGIALGNYMADQKFRLAYIEDVIHFTKFNAVNLNQKITAGSGTPTLNGEDIWSMENFKPWIEQNAVTIIHPDLLTSGGMIETKRIADYAYQFGIKTMLHCASSPIGVMANVHTAATIKEFISLESHTIEMPWVNDLVSGIPHPIIQNGVIPVPDSPGLGIEFIDEVAEKYLRDPKDLACKSGLFDPTPQFDKPMTMLEAKQNGLIGDYHQTGSPWWHINDEGVYANQLGSN
;
A
#
# COMPACT_ATOMS: atom_id res chain seq x y z
N MET A 1 -21.87 -49.48 -3.10
CA MET A 1 -21.97 -48.61 -4.30
C MET A 1 -20.56 -48.14 -4.63
N ASP A 2 -20.10 -48.52 -5.82
CA ASP A 2 -18.72 -48.27 -6.27
C ASP A 2 -18.53 -46.82 -6.68
N ARG A 3 -17.34 -46.28 -6.39
CA ARG A 3 -16.95 -44.87 -6.65
C ARG A 3 -17.08 -44.45 -8.14
N LYS A 4 -17.05 -45.42 -9.06
CA LYS A 4 -17.26 -45.21 -10.50
C LYS A 4 -18.71 -44.94 -10.88
N SER A 5 -19.70 -45.49 -10.15
CA SER A 5 -21.12 -45.28 -10.42
C SER A 5 -21.62 -43.93 -9.91
N PHE A 6 -20.94 -43.29 -8.94
CA PHE A 6 -21.26 -41.97 -8.45
C PHE A 6 -20.86 -40.87 -9.43
N LEU A 7 -19.70 -40.98 -10.07
CA LEU A 7 -19.19 -40.02 -11.05
C LEU A 7 -19.94 -40.03 -12.41
N GLN A 8 -20.53 -41.13 -12.80
CA GLN A 8 -21.33 -41.21 -14.04
C GLN A 8 -22.74 -40.66 -13.89
N LYS A 9 -23.29 -40.59 -12.67
CA LYS A 9 -24.64 -40.05 -12.45
C LYS A 9 -24.67 -38.53 -12.25
N SER A 10 -23.53 -37.90 -12.01
CA SER A 10 -23.40 -36.42 -11.87
C SER A 10 -23.27 -35.69 -13.21
N LEU A 11 -23.16 -36.41 -14.33
CA LEU A 11 -22.98 -35.82 -15.66
C LEU A 11 -24.25 -35.88 -16.54
N MET A 12 -25.37 -36.41 -16.02
CA MET A 12 -26.65 -36.49 -16.77
C MET A 12 -27.85 -36.00 -15.96
N GLY A 13 -27.86 -34.75 -15.57
CA GLY A 13 -29.01 -34.20 -14.88
C GLY A 13 -28.91 -32.69 -14.69
N GLY A 14 -29.39 -31.93 -15.65
CA GLY A 14 -29.50 -30.48 -15.45
C GLY A 14 -29.60 -29.62 -16.71
N ALA A 15 -30.26 -30.08 -17.74
CA ALA A 15 -30.78 -29.20 -18.78
C ALA A 15 -32.21 -28.81 -18.38
N ILE A 16 -32.36 -27.77 -17.54
CA ILE A 16 -33.63 -27.04 -17.38
C ILE A 16 -33.37 -25.63 -17.90
N GLY A 17 -34.09 -25.29 -18.97
CA GLY A 17 -33.99 -24.02 -19.63
C GLY A 17 -34.39 -22.84 -18.74
N TYR A 18 -33.55 -21.83 -18.71
CA TYR A 18 -33.94 -20.47 -18.40
C TYR A 18 -33.86 -19.67 -19.69
N SER A 19 -35.01 -19.52 -20.34
CA SER A 19 -35.23 -18.52 -21.37
C SER A 19 -35.54 -17.20 -20.69
N GLY A 20 -34.74 -16.18 -20.96
CA GLY A 20 -35.15 -14.79 -20.75
C GLY A 20 -34.20 -13.98 -19.88
N LEU A 21 -33.26 -13.33 -20.52
CA LEU A 21 -32.93 -11.90 -20.51
C LEU A 21 -31.53 -11.78 -21.11
N VAL A 22 -31.49 -11.48 -22.40
CA VAL A 22 -30.29 -11.06 -23.10
C VAL A 22 -29.97 -9.63 -22.62
N ALA A 23 -29.10 -9.51 -21.65
CA ALA A 23 -28.35 -8.29 -21.41
C ALA A 23 -27.04 -8.42 -22.20
N GLY A 24 -26.78 -7.47 -23.09
CA GLY A 24 -25.75 -7.45 -24.11
C GLY A 24 -24.42 -8.07 -23.70
N GLU A 25 -24.15 -9.23 -24.27
CA GLU A 25 -22.76 -9.65 -24.48
C GLU A 25 -22.12 -8.61 -25.42
N SER A 26 -21.20 -7.82 -24.88
CA SER A 26 -20.25 -7.13 -25.73
C SER A 26 -19.41 -8.23 -26.39
N VAL A 27 -19.83 -8.62 -27.61
CA VAL A 27 -19.05 -9.47 -28.50
C VAL A 27 -17.72 -8.74 -28.70
N ILE A 28 -16.67 -9.18 -27.98
CA ILE A 28 -15.31 -8.74 -28.26
C ILE A 28 -15.06 -9.14 -29.71
N ASN A 29 -14.97 -8.13 -30.57
CA ASN A 29 -14.70 -8.33 -31.98
C ASN A 29 -13.36 -9.06 -32.07
N PRO A 30 -13.22 -10.22 -32.78
CA PRO A 30 -11.95 -10.94 -32.91
C PRO A 30 -10.83 -10.10 -33.51
N LYS A 31 -11.12 -8.89 -34.02
CA LYS A 31 -10.13 -7.90 -34.48
C LYS A 31 -9.50 -7.09 -33.34
N ASP A 32 -10.04 -7.15 -32.12
CA ASP A 32 -9.47 -6.51 -30.93
C ASP A 32 -8.57 -7.47 -30.12
N SER A 33 -8.02 -8.49 -30.74
CA SER A 33 -6.94 -9.27 -30.14
C SER A 33 -5.77 -8.32 -29.87
N LEU A 34 -5.47 -8.09 -28.57
CA LEU A 34 -4.34 -7.29 -28.11
C LEU A 34 -3.08 -7.76 -28.84
N SER A 35 -2.59 -7.00 -29.83
CA SER A 35 -1.42 -7.38 -30.60
C SER A 35 -0.18 -7.14 -29.76
N ARG A 36 0.42 -8.23 -29.27
CA ARG A 36 1.70 -8.18 -28.55
C ARG A 36 2.77 -7.56 -29.45
N PRO A 37 3.47 -6.47 -29.03
CA PRO A 37 4.56 -5.89 -29.82
C PRO A 37 5.66 -6.92 -30.09
N SER A 38 6.05 -7.09 -31.35
CA SER A 38 7.10 -8.04 -31.72
C SER A 38 8.47 -7.55 -31.27
N GLY A 39 9.25 -8.40 -30.61
CA GLY A 39 10.64 -8.12 -30.28
C GLY A 39 10.84 -7.07 -29.19
N LEU A 40 9.82 -6.78 -28.38
CA LEU A 40 9.95 -5.88 -27.22
C LEU A 40 10.94 -6.49 -26.20
N LYS A 41 11.92 -5.67 -25.75
CA LYS A 41 12.96 -6.10 -24.82
C LYS A 41 13.28 -5.01 -23.81
N ILE A 42 13.49 -5.40 -22.56
CA ILE A 42 14.03 -4.53 -21.51
C ILE A 42 15.49 -4.21 -21.83
N THR A 43 15.85 -2.92 -21.82
CA THR A 43 17.21 -2.45 -22.13
C THR A 43 17.91 -1.86 -20.91
N ASP A 44 17.19 -1.28 -19.97
CA ASP A 44 17.76 -0.70 -18.73
C ASP A 44 16.73 -0.63 -17.61
N ILE A 45 17.21 -0.47 -16.38
CA ILE A 45 16.44 -0.07 -15.21
C ILE A 45 17.22 1.01 -14.47
N ARG A 46 16.58 2.12 -14.15
CA ARG A 46 17.17 3.26 -13.45
C ARG A 46 16.28 3.70 -12.33
N GLY A 47 16.86 4.40 -11.35
CA GLY A 47 16.12 4.88 -10.19
C GLY A 47 16.48 6.29 -9.81
N ALA A 48 15.55 6.93 -9.09
CA ALA A 48 15.73 8.23 -8.45
C ALA A 48 15.01 8.21 -7.11
N THR A 49 15.53 8.93 -6.11
CA THR A 49 14.86 9.07 -4.82
C THR A 49 14.44 10.52 -4.65
N LEU A 50 13.15 10.75 -4.42
CA LEU A 50 12.60 12.08 -4.15
C LEU A 50 12.42 12.26 -2.65
N ALA A 51 12.75 13.47 -2.17
CA ALA A 51 12.57 13.85 -0.79
C ALA A 51 11.09 14.15 -0.52
N ALA A 52 10.46 13.35 0.31
CA ALA A 52 9.08 13.50 0.73
C ALA A 52 8.96 13.26 2.24
N ILE A 53 7.75 13.13 2.77
CA ILE A 53 7.54 12.78 4.19
C ILE A 53 8.23 11.44 4.53
N TYR A 54 8.06 10.45 3.68
CA TYR A 54 8.91 9.27 3.53
C TYR A 54 9.47 9.33 2.13
N ASP A 55 10.77 9.13 1.94
CA ASP A 55 11.37 9.23 0.61
C ASP A 55 10.62 8.35 -0.40
N PHE A 56 10.47 8.84 -1.64
CA PHE A 56 9.89 8.10 -2.76
C PHE A 56 10.99 7.54 -3.66
N PRO A 57 11.37 6.27 -3.50
CA PRO A 57 12.37 5.64 -4.37
C PRO A 57 11.68 5.09 -5.64
N ILE A 58 11.77 5.86 -6.71
CA ILE A 58 11.10 5.60 -7.99
C ILE A 58 12.05 4.89 -8.95
N ILE A 59 11.53 3.96 -9.76
CA ILE A 59 12.26 3.32 -10.84
C ILE A 59 11.57 3.50 -12.19
N LYS A 60 12.38 3.50 -13.25
CA LYS A 60 11.95 3.40 -14.64
C LYS A 60 12.57 2.15 -15.30
N ILE A 61 11.74 1.31 -15.93
CA ILE A 61 12.19 0.20 -16.78
C ILE A 61 12.08 0.65 -18.22
N TYR A 62 13.20 0.65 -18.92
CA TYR A 62 13.31 1.09 -20.32
C TYR A 62 13.27 -0.08 -21.29
N THR A 63 12.73 0.15 -22.47
CA THR A 63 12.69 -0.85 -23.54
C THR A 63 13.33 -0.37 -24.84
N ASN A 64 13.65 -1.31 -25.73
CA ASN A 64 14.18 -1.03 -27.07
C ASN A 64 13.18 -0.35 -28.03
N GLN A 65 11.91 -0.23 -27.64
CA GLN A 65 10.86 0.43 -28.43
C GLN A 65 10.39 1.75 -27.81
N GLY A 66 11.10 2.27 -26.80
CA GLY A 66 10.80 3.56 -26.17
C GLY A 66 9.64 3.52 -25.17
N ILE A 67 9.02 2.36 -24.93
CA ILE A 67 8.00 2.22 -23.89
C ILE A 67 8.72 2.15 -22.54
N ILE A 68 8.25 2.96 -21.57
CA ILE A 68 8.84 3.05 -20.22
C ILE A 68 7.78 2.64 -19.20
N GLY A 69 8.15 1.71 -18.30
CA GLY A 69 7.33 1.35 -17.15
C GLY A 69 7.80 2.08 -15.90
N LEU A 70 6.84 2.57 -15.11
CA LEU A 70 7.05 3.26 -13.85
C LEU A 70 6.82 2.32 -12.67
N GLY A 71 7.71 2.33 -11.69
CA GLY A 71 7.56 1.58 -10.46
C GLY A 71 8.09 2.36 -9.27
N GLU A 72 7.72 1.93 -8.06
CA GLU A 72 8.14 2.58 -6.82
C GLU A 72 8.45 1.54 -5.77
N VAL A 73 9.58 1.69 -5.09
CA VAL A 73 9.96 0.88 -3.93
C VAL A 73 9.17 1.38 -2.71
N ARG A 74 8.92 0.50 -1.75
CA ARG A 74 8.27 0.87 -0.47
C ARG A 74 8.88 2.15 0.10
N ASP A 75 8.04 3.01 0.63
CA ASP A 75 8.44 4.25 1.32
C ASP A 75 9.59 4.00 2.30
N ALA A 76 10.51 4.96 2.40
CA ALA A 76 11.76 4.83 3.14
C ALA A 76 12.65 3.62 2.75
N GLY A 77 12.34 2.92 1.64
CA GLY A 77 13.18 1.89 1.04
C GLY A 77 14.32 2.48 0.21
N TRP A 78 15.04 1.60 -0.49
CA TRP A 78 16.21 1.96 -1.28
C TRP A 78 16.02 1.57 -2.74
N ILE A 79 16.28 2.48 -3.68
CA ILE A 79 16.24 2.13 -5.12
C ILE A 79 17.13 0.93 -5.45
N ALA A 80 18.23 0.74 -4.71
CA ALA A 80 19.12 -0.40 -4.86
C ALA A 80 18.40 -1.75 -4.73
N GLN A 81 17.32 -1.84 -3.94
CA GLN A 81 16.51 -3.06 -3.80
C GLN A 81 15.89 -3.50 -5.14
N ALA A 82 15.54 -2.56 -6.01
CA ALA A 82 15.05 -2.84 -7.35
C ALA A 82 16.19 -2.93 -8.38
N LEU A 83 17.20 -2.06 -8.27
CA LEU A 83 18.32 -2.00 -9.24
C LEU A 83 19.17 -3.28 -9.24
N MET A 84 19.32 -3.97 -8.10
CA MET A 84 20.03 -5.26 -8.04
C MET A 84 19.34 -6.37 -8.84
N MET A 85 18.10 -6.18 -9.26
CA MET A 85 17.36 -7.11 -10.13
C MET A 85 17.70 -6.90 -11.62
N LYS A 86 18.37 -5.80 -11.99
CA LYS A 86 18.71 -5.41 -13.37
C LYS A 86 19.28 -6.56 -14.21
N PRO A 87 20.29 -7.33 -13.75
CA PRO A 87 20.90 -8.40 -14.56
C PRO A 87 19.92 -9.51 -14.96
N TYR A 88 18.83 -9.66 -14.23
CA TYR A 88 17.81 -10.70 -14.46
C TYR A 88 16.69 -10.21 -15.39
N LEU A 89 16.60 -8.89 -15.60
CA LEU A 89 15.58 -8.25 -16.44
C LEU A 89 16.07 -7.95 -17.85
N ILE A 90 17.33 -7.53 -18.01
CA ILE A 90 17.88 -7.09 -19.30
C ILE A 90 17.73 -8.18 -20.37
N GLY A 91 17.25 -7.76 -21.55
CA GLY A 91 17.00 -8.63 -22.71
C GLY A 91 15.73 -9.48 -22.62
N LYS A 92 15.01 -9.47 -21.48
CA LYS A 92 13.74 -10.18 -21.33
C LYS A 92 12.63 -9.42 -22.08
N ASP A 93 11.59 -10.15 -22.48
CA ASP A 93 10.33 -9.57 -22.91
C ASP A 93 9.54 -9.12 -21.67
N PRO A 94 9.23 -7.82 -21.51
CA PRO A 94 8.54 -7.33 -20.31
C PRO A 94 7.12 -7.86 -20.16
N LEU A 95 6.53 -8.44 -21.22
CA LEU A 95 5.20 -9.05 -21.15
C LEU A 95 5.23 -10.46 -20.53
N ASP A 96 6.41 -11.04 -20.31
CA ASP A 96 6.59 -12.29 -19.56
C ASP A 96 6.71 -12.01 -18.06
N ILE A 97 5.70 -11.32 -17.48
CA ILE A 97 5.73 -10.77 -16.11
C ILE A 97 5.99 -11.88 -15.07
N GLU A 98 5.15 -12.91 -15.00
CA GLU A 98 5.30 -13.96 -13.98
C GLU A 98 6.63 -14.74 -14.06
N PRO A 99 7.14 -15.13 -15.24
CA PRO A 99 8.48 -15.68 -15.38
C PRO A 99 9.59 -14.76 -14.89
N ILE A 100 9.51 -13.46 -15.18
CA ILE A 100 10.48 -12.46 -14.68
C ILE A 100 10.40 -12.38 -13.17
N LEU A 101 9.23 -12.17 -12.59
CA LEU A 101 9.02 -12.07 -11.15
C LEU A 101 9.50 -13.33 -10.42
N LYS A 102 9.24 -14.50 -10.97
CA LYS A 102 9.75 -15.77 -10.42
C LYS A 102 11.28 -15.80 -10.39
N SER A 103 11.94 -15.27 -11.44
CA SER A 103 13.40 -15.28 -11.53
C SER A 103 14.10 -14.39 -10.51
N ILE A 104 13.43 -13.33 -10.02
CA ILE A 104 13.99 -12.35 -9.08
C ILE A 104 13.50 -12.54 -7.64
N ARG A 105 12.54 -13.46 -7.39
CA ARG A 105 11.94 -13.65 -6.06
C ARG A 105 13.00 -13.97 -4.97
N HIS A 106 14.06 -14.68 -5.31
CA HIS A 106 15.14 -15.02 -4.38
C HIS A 106 16.02 -13.83 -3.96
N LEU A 107 15.90 -12.68 -4.64
CA LEU A 107 16.63 -11.45 -4.30
C LEU A 107 15.86 -10.57 -3.31
N THR A 108 14.63 -10.92 -2.97
CA THR A 108 13.81 -10.15 -2.03
C THR A 108 14.17 -10.46 -0.58
N GLY A 109 13.99 -9.48 0.29
CA GLY A 109 13.96 -9.68 1.74
C GLY A 109 12.54 -9.91 2.26
N SER A 110 12.37 -9.97 3.57
CA SER A 110 11.08 -9.99 4.26
C SER A 110 10.63 -8.57 4.64
N GLY A 111 9.32 -8.37 4.82
CA GLY A 111 8.75 -7.08 5.16
C GLY A 111 9.10 -6.03 4.13
N ARG A 112 9.42 -4.84 4.57
CA ARG A 112 9.73 -3.69 3.70
C ARG A 112 10.92 -3.90 2.74
N TYR A 113 11.79 -4.88 3.01
CA TYR A 113 12.86 -5.24 2.05
C TYR A 113 12.33 -5.92 0.76
N ALA A 114 11.05 -6.25 0.70
CA ALA A 114 10.40 -6.74 -0.52
C ALA A 114 10.07 -5.62 -1.53
N GLY A 115 10.17 -4.35 -1.14
CA GLY A 115 9.79 -3.20 -1.97
C GLY A 115 10.42 -3.15 -3.35
N GLY A 116 11.66 -3.60 -3.49
CA GLY A 116 12.31 -3.68 -4.80
C GLY A 116 11.63 -4.65 -5.78
N TYR A 117 11.14 -5.78 -5.28
CA TYR A 117 10.35 -6.74 -6.07
C TYR A 117 9.00 -6.12 -6.49
N ALA A 118 8.30 -5.48 -5.55
CA ALA A 118 7.04 -4.81 -5.82
C ALA A 118 7.21 -3.69 -6.86
N ALA A 119 8.30 -2.91 -6.76
CA ALA A 119 8.62 -1.86 -7.74
C ALA A 119 8.77 -2.42 -9.16
N VAL A 120 9.42 -3.58 -9.30
CA VAL A 120 9.56 -4.25 -10.60
C VAL A 120 8.21 -4.77 -11.10
N ASP A 121 7.38 -5.36 -10.22
CA ASP A 121 6.02 -5.80 -10.58
C ASP A 121 5.20 -4.62 -11.12
N ILE A 122 5.14 -3.49 -10.39
CA ILE A 122 4.41 -2.29 -10.79
C ILE A 122 4.90 -1.80 -12.16
N ALA A 123 6.23 -1.70 -12.34
CA ALA A 123 6.82 -1.19 -13.59
C ALA A 123 6.54 -2.12 -14.78
N LEU A 124 6.55 -3.43 -14.57
CA LEU A 124 6.19 -4.41 -15.61
C LEU A 124 4.70 -4.36 -15.96
N MET A 125 3.83 -4.17 -14.96
CA MET A 125 2.39 -4.02 -15.17
C MET A 125 2.06 -2.73 -15.93
N ASP A 126 2.70 -1.61 -15.58
CA ASP A 126 2.57 -0.34 -16.30
C ASP A 126 3.03 -0.48 -17.77
N LEU A 127 4.21 -1.07 -17.96
CA LEU A 127 4.79 -1.30 -19.27
C LEU A 127 3.91 -2.24 -20.12
N ALA A 128 3.41 -3.32 -19.54
CA ALA A 128 2.51 -4.25 -20.23
C ALA A 128 1.19 -3.56 -20.62
N GLY A 129 0.61 -2.78 -19.71
CA GLY A 129 -0.59 -2.00 -20.00
C GLY A 129 -0.38 -1.02 -21.16
N LYS A 130 0.72 -0.26 -21.15
CA LYS A 130 1.11 0.64 -22.24
C LYS A 130 1.36 -0.09 -23.55
N ALA A 131 2.11 -1.19 -23.52
CA ALA A 131 2.43 -1.98 -24.70
C ALA A 131 1.20 -2.65 -25.34
N LEU A 132 0.22 -3.03 -24.54
CA LEU A 132 -1.03 -3.67 -24.99
C LEU A 132 -2.17 -2.67 -25.21
N GLY A 133 -2.00 -1.39 -24.86
CA GLY A 133 -3.02 -0.36 -24.98
C GLY A 133 -4.18 -0.52 -23.99
N VAL A 134 -3.95 -1.09 -22.80
CA VAL A 134 -4.99 -1.33 -21.79
C VAL A 134 -4.55 -0.79 -20.41
N PRO A 135 -5.50 -0.39 -19.55
CA PRO A 135 -5.17 -0.01 -18.18
C PRO A 135 -4.71 -1.21 -17.34
N CYS A 136 -3.89 -0.97 -16.31
CA CYS A 136 -3.36 -2.04 -15.46
C CYS A 136 -4.46 -2.88 -14.80
N TRP A 137 -5.57 -2.29 -14.40
CA TRP A 137 -6.67 -3.05 -13.78
C TRP A 137 -7.18 -4.17 -14.70
N LYS A 138 -7.17 -3.97 -16.02
CA LYS A 138 -7.64 -4.98 -16.99
C LYS A 138 -6.72 -6.20 -17.07
N LEU A 139 -5.44 -6.06 -16.68
CA LEU A 139 -4.49 -7.16 -16.58
C LEU A 139 -4.69 -7.98 -15.30
N LEU A 140 -5.37 -7.40 -14.28
CA LEU A 140 -5.63 -8.04 -12.98
C LEU A 140 -6.99 -8.75 -12.93
N GLY A 141 -7.96 -8.34 -13.77
CA GLY A 141 -9.29 -8.92 -13.80
C GLY A 141 -10.38 -7.90 -14.11
N ASP A 142 -11.60 -8.20 -13.66
CA ASP A 142 -12.76 -7.33 -13.88
C ASP A 142 -12.73 -6.12 -12.95
N LYS A 143 -13.04 -4.93 -13.50
CA LYS A 143 -13.23 -3.70 -12.72
C LYS A 143 -14.58 -3.77 -11.99
N VAL A 144 -14.57 -3.71 -10.66
CA VAL A 144 -15.78 -3.77 -9.82
C VAL A 144 -16.15 -2.42 -9.21
N ARG A 145 -15.34 -1.37 -9.45
CA ARG A 145 -15.61 0.03 -9.06
C ARG A 145 -14.93 1.01 -9.98
N ASP A 146 -15.54 2.19 -10.15
CA ASP A 146 -14.99 3.29 -10.96
C ASP A 146 -14.26 4.34 -10.13
N ASN A 147 -14.42 4.30 -8.82
CA ASN A 147 -13.76 5.21 -7.88
C ASN A 147 -13.25 4.43 -6.68
N VAL A 148 -12.06 4.79 -6.20
CA VAL A 148 -11.43 4.22 -5.01
C VAL A 148 -11.57 5.20 -3.86
N GLU A 149 -12.22 4.79 -2.77
CA GLU A 149 -12.35 5.57 -1.53
C GLU A 149 -10.97 5.75 -0.88
N ILE A 150 -10.68 6.99 -0.43
CA ILE A 150 -9.41 7.33 0.19
C ILE A 150 -9.64 7.61 1.67
N TYR A 151 -8.69 7.21 2.51
CA TYR A 151 -8.64 7.66 3.88
C TYR A 151 -7.35 8.41 4.19
N ALA A 152 -7.45 9.33 5.17
CA ALA A 152 -6.32 10.09 5.65
C ALA A 152 -5.68 9.38 6.84
N ASP A 153 -4.38 9.12 6.76
CA ASP A 153 -3.56 8.91 7.94
C ASP A 153 -3.39 10.24 8.68
N CYS A 154 -3.61 10.24 10.00
CA CYS A 154 -3.51 11.42 10.85
C CYS A 154 -2.45 11.16 11.93
N PRO A 155 -1.23 11.67 11.74
CA PRO A 155 -0.12 11.41 12.64
C PRO A 155 -0.37 11.93 14.05
N THR A 156 0.44 11.44 14.99
CA THR A 156 0.38 11.87 16.39
C THR A 156 0.55 13.36 16.53
N VAL A 157 -0.44 14.02 17.12
CA VAL A 157 -0.40 15.45 17.47
C VAL A 157 -0.62 15.60 18.97
N LEU A 158 0.38 16.14 19.68
CA LEU A 158 0.37 16.22 21.14
C LEU A 158 -0.56 17.33 21.68
N LYS A 159 -0.75 18.40 20.93
CA LYS A 159 -1.61 19.53 21.34
C LYS A 159 -3.01 19.35 20.76
N GLU A 160 -4.01 19.45 21.62
CA GLU A 160 -5.43 19.27 21.24
C GLU A 160 -5.88 20.28 20.17
N GLU A 161 -5.46 21.53 20.27
CA GLU A 161 -5.77 22.56 19.26
C GLU A 161 -5.24 22.20 17.86
N ASN A 162 -4.05 21.59 17.78
CA ASN A 162 -3.45 21.19 16.53
C ASN A 162 -4.14 19.93 15.96
N LEU A 163 -4.55 18.99 16.83
CA LEU A 163 -5.40 17.88 16.42
C LEU A 163 -6.71 18.38 15.79
N LYS A 164 -7.38 19.33 16.44
CA LYS A 164 -8.62 19.92 15.95
C LYS A 164 -8.42 20.56 14.57
N LEU A 165 -7.34 21.32 14.39
CA LEU A 165 -7.03 21.97 13.14
C LEU A 165 -6.75 20.98 12.01
N MET A 166 -5.94 19.96 12.26
CA MET A 166 -5.62 18.90 11.30
C MET A 166 -6.87 18.13 10.90
N MET A 167 -7.65 17.66 11.87
CA MET A 167 -8.88 16.91 11.59
C MET A 167 -9.88 17.73 10.79
N LYS A 168 -10.04 19.03 11.11
CA LYS A 168 -10.92 19.89 10.34
C LYS A 168 -10.50 20.07 8.89
N ARG A 169 -9.21 20.32 8.62
CA ARG A 169 -8.69 20.43 7.24
C ARG A 169 -9.00 19.19 6.43
N ARG A 170 -8.76 18.03 7.01
CA ARG A 170 -8.98 16.73 6.34
C ARG A 170 -10.45 16.43 6.15
N PHE A 171 -11.28 16.80 7.11
CA PHE A 171 -12.73 16.69 6.99
C PHE A 171 -13.29 17.56 5.86
N ASP A 172 -12.76 18.77 5.67
CA ASP A 172 -13.16 19.69 4.62
C ASP A 172 -12.82 19.16 3.19
N LEU A 173 -11.95 18.14 3.06
CA LEU A 173 -11.65 17.44 1.80
C LEU A 173 -12.72 16.41 1.40
N GLY A 174 -13.76 16.21 2.22
CA GLY A 174 -14.84 15.28 1.93
C GLY A 174 -14.50 13.81 2.12
N LEU A 175 -13.40 13.50 2.82
CA LEU A 175 -13.01 12.12 3.16
C LEU A 175 -14.05 11.47 4.06
N LYS A 176 -14.24 10.16 3.92
CA LYS A 176 -15.18 9.36 4.72
C LYS A 176 -14.50 8.40 5.68
N HIS A 177 -13.18 8.29 5.61
CA HIS A 177 -12.38 7.42 6.44
C HIS A 177 -11.16 8.18 6.96
N TYR A 178 -10.80 7.95 8.21
CA TYR A 178 -9.66 8.56 8.90
C TYR A 178 -8.98 7.50 9.75
N LYS A 179 -7.68 7.65 9.93
CA LYS A 179 -6.87 6.90 10.90
C LYS A 179 -6.13 7.90 11.76
N ILE A 180 -6.10 7.71 13.08
CA ILE A 180 -5.35 8.53 14.02
C ILE A 180 -4.36 7.68 14.80
N ASP A 181 -3.20 8.25 15.08
CA ASP A 181 -2.18 7.60 15.90
C ASP A 181 -2.49 7.77 17.39
N LEU A 182 -2.62 6.66 18.10
CA LEU A 182 -2.75 6.62 19.57
C LEU A 182 -1.43 6.13 20.19
N THR A 183 -0.38 6.89 20.01
CA THR A 183 0.97 6.50 20.42
C THR A 183 1.22 6.61 21.93
N PRO A 184 2.16 5.83 22.51
CA PRO A 184 2.60 6.00 23.90
C PRO A 184 3.02 7.43 24.27
N PRO A 185 3.69 8.24 23.42
CA PRO A 185 3.98 9.64 23.68
C PRO A 185 2.81 10.51 24.12
N LEU A 186 1.58 10.20 23.70
CA LEU A 186 0.37 10.93 24.16
C LEU A 186 0.09 10.77 25.65
N ILE A 187 0.57 9.69 26.28
CA ILE A 187 0.19 9.31 27.64
C ILE A 187 1.37 9.07 28.58
N LYS A 188 2.59 8.87 28.08
CA LYS A 188 3.77 8.46 28.88
C LYS A 188 4.10 9.39 30.05
N ASP A 189 3.90 10.70 29.87
CA ASP A 189 4.21 11.72 30.88
C ASP A 189 3.03 11.98 31.84
N ILE A 190 1.92 11.28 31.66
CA ILE A 190 0.75 11.37 32.54
C ILE A 190 0.91 10.36 33.69
N LYS A 191 1.04 10.85 34.92
CA LYS A 191 1.23 9.99 36.09
C LYS A 191 0.15 8.92 36.18
N GLY A 192 0.56 7.66 36.18
CA GLY A 192 -0.30 6.48 36.30
C GLY A 192 -1.05 6.10 35.03
N ALA A 193 -0.76 6.71 33.87
CA ALA A 193 -1.34 6.31 32.61
C ALA A 193 -0.61 5.13 31.93
N MET A 194 0.66 4.91 32.29
CA MET A 194 1.42 3.74 31.83
C MET A 194 2.05 2.98 33.01
N GLU A 195 2.15 1.68 32.85
CA GLU A 195 2.84 0.76 33.74
C GLU A 195 3.52 -0.33 32.88
N ASN A 196 4.82 -0.61 33.12
CA ASN A 196 5.59 -1.60 32.37
C ASN A 196 5.52 -1.39 30.83
N ASN A 197 5.52 -0.15 30.37
CA ASN A 197 5.33 0.25 28.96
C ASN A 197 3.97 -0.13 28.34
N LEU A 198 2.99 -0.42 29.15
CA LEU A 198 1.62 -0.70 28.71
C LEU A 198 0.66 0.38 29.25
N PRO A 199 -0.41 0.73 28.52
CA PRO A 199 -1.42 1.63 29.03
C PRO A 199 -2.18 0.99 30.21
N THR A 200 -2.39 1.75 31.27
CA THR A 200 -3.33 1.42 32.33
C THR A 200 -4.75 1.83 31.92
N GLN A 201 -5.74 1.56 32.77
CA GLN A 201 -7.09 2.08 32.57
C GLN A 201 -7.09 3.60 32.36
N LYS A 202 -6.29 4.34 33.13
CA LYS A 202 -6.12 5.79 32.97
C LYS A 202 -5.48 6.16 31.62
N GLY A 203 -4.56 5.33 31.11
CA GLY A 203 -3.98 5.52 29.78
C GLY A 203 -5.01 5.35 28.67
N LEU A 204 -5.84 4.31 28.75
CA LEU A 204 -6.96 4.10 27.83
C LEU A 204 -7.95 5.26 27.85
N GLU A 205 -8.27 5.79 29.04
CA GLU A 205 -9.13 6.98 29.20
C GLU A 205 -8.54 8.20 28.47
N LYS A 206 -7.23 8.41 28.55
CA LYS A 206 -6.56 9.52 27.87
C LYS A 206 -6.51 9.35 26.34
N TRP A 207 -6.27 8.15 25.85
CA TRP A 207 -6.43 7.86 24.43
C TRP A 207 -7.89 8.03 23.98
N GLY A 208 -8.85 7.62 24.80
CA GLY A 208 -10.28 7.85 24.52
C GLY A 208 -10.65 9.34 24.43
N GLU A 209 -10.08 10.20 25.28
CA GLU A 209 -10.26 11.67 25.19
C GLU A 209 -9.76 12.19 23.82
N HIS A 210 -8.61 11.68 23.34
CA HIS A 210 -8.06 12.04 22.03
C HIS A 210 -8.97 11.60 20.87
N VAL A 211 -9.47 10.36 20.90
CA VAL A 211 -10.47 9.84 19.95
C VAL A 211 -11.74 10.69 19.98
N PHE A 212 -12.22 11.03 21.16
CA PHE A 212 -13.44 11.83 21.32
C PHE A 212 -13.28 13.26 20.76
N THR A 213 -12.09 13.85 20.92
CA THR A 213 -11.75 15.14 20.31
C THR A 213 -11.85 15.06 18.77
N ALA A 214 -11.30 14.00 18.18
CA ALA A 214 -11.41 13.80 16.72
C ALA A 214 -12.89 13.61 16.31
N ARG A 215 -13.66 12.79 17.04
CA ARG A 215 -15.09 12.58 16.76
C ARG A 215 -15.93 13.85 16.82
N ASN A 216 -15.65 14.76 17.74
CA ASN A 216 -16.36 16.03 17.85
C ASN A 216 -16.20 16.92 16.59
N ILE A 217 -15.19 16.64 15.76
CA ILE A 217 -14.92 17.38 14.52
C ILE A 217 -15.53 16.66 13.31
N ILE A 218 -15.22 15.36 13.17
CA ILE A 218 -15.63 14.59 11.98
C ILE A 218 -17.03 14.00 12.11
N GLY A 219 -17.61 13.96 13.31
CA GLY A 219 -18.90 13.33 13.57
C GLY A 219 -18.85 11.80 13.54
N TYR A 220 -20.02 11.19 13.36
CA TYR A 220 -20.19 9.73 13.42
C TYR A 220 -20.62 9.10 12.09
N ASP A 221 -20.79 9.91 11.05
CA ASP A 221 -21.17 9.43 9.70
C ASP A 221 -19.95 9.00 8.86
N VAL A 222 -18.76 9.10 9.44
CA VAL A 222 -17.48 8.71 8.83
C VAL A 222 -16.78 7.67 9.69
N ASN A 223 -15.91 6.88 9.08
CA ASN A 223 -15.10 5.87 9.77
C ASN A 223 -13.86 6.51 10.41
N LEU A 224 -13.50 6.03 11.60
CA LEU A 224 -12.28 6.42 12.30
C LEU A 224 -11.61 5.15 12.81
N GLY A 225 -10.39 4.86 12.34
CA GLY A 225 -9.49 3.85 12.86
C GLY A 225 -8.44 4.44 13.79
N ALA A 226 -7.73 3.59 14.51
CA ALA A 226 -6.60 4.00 15.34
C ALA A 226 -5.44 3.02 15.26
N ASP A 227 -4.21 3.55 15.36
CA ASP A 227 -2.96 2.85 15.14
C ASP A 227 -1.86 3.26 16.13
N HIS A 228 -0.68 2.64 16.01
CA HIS A 228 0.56 2.99 16.71
C HIS A 228 0.53 2.91 18.24
N PHE A 229 -0.25 2.00 18.81
CA PHE A 229 -0.38 1.81 20.27
C PHE A 229 0.89 1.38 20.99
N GLY A 230 1.92 0.94 20.26
CA GLY A 230 3.15 0.40 20.80
C GLY A 230 3.10 -1.11 21.03
N ASN A 231 4.02 -1.62 21.87
CA ASN A 231 4.12 -3.05 22.13
C ASN A 231 3.07 -3.53 23.14
N MET A 232 1.93 -4.00 22.65
CA MET A 232 0.87 -4.56 23.48
C MET A 232 1.12 -6.02 23.88
N THR A 233 0.48 -6.48 24.95
CA THR A 233 0.23 -7.90 25.24
C THR A 233 -1.16 -8.28 24.74
N VAL A 234 -1.48 -9.58 24.75
CA VAL A 234 -2.84 -10.05 24.40
C VAL A 234 -3.89 -9.42 25.32
N GLU A 235 -3.62 -9.42 26.63
CA GLU A 235 -4.53 -8.89 27.64
C GLU A 235 -4.75 -7.38 27.47
N SER A 236 -3.67 -6.62 27.26
CA SER A 236 -3.79 -5.17 27.05
C SER A 236 -4.43 -4.82 25.70
N GLY A 237 -4.19 -5.61 24.66
CA GLY A 237 -4.85 -5.44 23.36
C GLY A 237 -6.34 -5.71 23.42
N ILE A 238 -6.77 -6.75 24.15
CA ILE A 238 -8.20 -7.04 24.39
C ILE A 238 -8.83 -5.91 25.20
N ALA A 239 -8.15 -5.43 26.26
CA ALA A 239 -8.65 -4.32 27.07
C ALA A 239 -8.81 -3.04 26.25
N LEU A 240 -7.84 -2.71 25.38
CA LEU A 240 -7.91 -1.60 24.43
C LEU A 240 -9.13 -1.77 23.51
N GLY A 241 -9.26 -2.92 22.83
CA GLY A 241 -10.33 -3.16 21.87
C GLY A 241 -11.72 -3.09 22.51
N ASN A 242 -11.87 -3.58 23.75
CA ASN A 242 -13.13 -3.51 24.48
C ASN A 242 -13.44 -2.08 24.97
N TYR A 243 -12.43 -1.33 25.40
CA TYR A 243 -12.61 0.08 25.80
C TYR A 243 -13.05 0.93 24.60
N MET A 244 -12.41 0.74 23.44
CA MET A 244 -12.67 1.51 22.20
C MET A 244 -13.97 1.08 21.49
N ALA A 245 -14.59 -0.03 21.89
CA ALA A 245 -15.90 -0.46 21.39
C ALA A 245 -17.07 0.41 21.88
N ASP A 246 -16.85 1.29 22.89
CA ASP A 246 -17.87 2.22 23.36
C ASP A 246 -18.36 3.09 22.21
N GLN A 247 -19.70 3.24 22.10
CA GLN A 247 -20.36 3.98 21.02
C GLN A 247 -19.92 5.45 20.94
N LYS A 248 -19.44 6.04 22.04
CA LYS A 248 -18.89 7.40 22.05
C LYS A 248 -17.60 7.54 21.23
N PHE A 249 -16.84 6.45 21.05
CA PHE A 249 -15.64 6.41 20.22
C PHE A 249 -15.94 5.89 18.81
N ARG A 250 -16.72 4.81 18.75
CA ARG A 250 -17.14 4.14 17.52
C ARG A 250 -15.96 3.95 16.55
N LEU A 251 -14.85 3.38 17.04
CA LEU A 251 -13.72 3.04 16.18
C LEU A 251 -14.11 1.93 15.21
N ALA A 252 -13.74 2.12 13.95
CA ALA A 252 -13.94 1.15 12.89
C ALA A 252 -12.96 -0.01 12.99
N TYR A 253 -11.77 0.24 13.52
CA TYR A 253 -10.72 -0.76 13.77
C TYR A 253 -9.62 -0.22 14.70
N ILE A 254 -8.85 -1.16 15.25
CA ILE A 254 -7.55 -0.95 15.89
C ILE A 254 -6.49 -1.68 15.09
N GLU A 255 -5.39 -0.99 14.74
CA GLU A 255 -4.36 -1.49 13.85
C GLU A 255 -3.11 -1.89 14.62
N ASP A 256 -2.41 -2.92 14.12
CA ASP A 256 -1.08 -3.37 14.54
C ASP A 256 -0.88 -3.48 16.07
N VAL A 257 -1.92 -3.94 16.78
CA VAL A 257 -1.89 -4.09 18.25
C VAL A 257 -0.73 -4.96 18.71
N ILE A 258 -0.41 -6.02 17.94
CA ILE A 258 0.83 -6.79 18.07
C ILE A 258 1.45 -6.90 16.68
N HIS A 259 2.65 -6.33 16.53
CA HIS A 259 3.37 -6.31 15.26
C HIS A 259 3.71 -7.71 14.75
N PHE A 260 3.66 -7.90 13.42
CA PHE A 260 3.85 -9.19 12.75
C PHE A 260 5.21 -9.86 13.02
N THR A 261 6.26 -9.09 13.38
CA THR A 261 7.60 -9.63 13.69
C THR A 261 7.68 -10.30 15.06
N LYS A 262 6.66 -10.19 15.91
CA LYS A 262 6.65 -10.87 17.19
C LYS A 262 6.58 -12.39 16.98
N PHE A 263 7.34 -13.11 17.80
CA PHE A 263 7.23 -14.58 17.80
C PHE A 263 5.77 -14.98 18.03
N ASN A 264 5.26 -15.85 17.17
CA ASN A 264 3.89 -16.35 17.21
C ASN A 264 2.79 -15.26 17.01
N ALA A 265 3.10 -14.18 16.26
CA ALA A 265 2.23 -13.02 16.06
C ALA A 265 0.81 -13.39 15.61
N VAL A 266 0.66 -14.36 14.70
CA VAL A 266 -0.65 -14.84 14.21
C VAL A 266 -1.54 -15.30 15.36
N ASN A 267 -1.05 -16.20 16.23
CA ASN A 267 -1.83 -16.70 17.36
C ASN A 267 -2.13 -15.63 18.41
N LEU A 268 -1.21 -14.67 18.61
CA LEU A 268 -1.41 -13.57 19.54
C LEU A 268 -2.50 -12.63 19.03
N ASN A 269 -2.46 -12.24 17.76
CA ASN A 269 -3.48 -11.40 17.14
C ASN A 269 -4.83 -12.13 17.02
N GLN A 270 -4.85 -13.44 16.73
CA GLN A 270 -6.07 -14.25 16.76
C GLN A 270 -6.81 -14.13 18.11
N LYS A 271 -6.07 -14.21 19.23
CA LYS A 271 -6.66 -14.06 20.57
C LYS A 271 -7.22 -12.65 20.80
N ILE A 272 -6.49 -11.61 20.33
CA ILE A 272 -6.96 -10.23 20.42
C ILE A 272 -8.22 -10.07 19.58
N THR A 273 -8.21 -10.51 18.34
CA THR A 273 -9.38 -10.42 17.44
C THR A 273 -10.60 -11.13 18.00
N ALA A 274 -10.41 -12.30 18.61
CA ALA A 274 -11.51 -13.05 19.24
C ALA A 274 -12.04 -12.39 20.52
N GLY A 275 -11.22 -11.67 21.27
CA GLY A 275 -11.59 -11.04 22.56
C GLY A 275 -11.90 -9.55 22.47
N SER A 276 -11.59 -8.89 21.36
CA SER A 276 -11.80 -7.45 21.16
C SER A 276 -13.24 -7.14 20.75
N GLY A 277 -13.83 -6.11 21.33
CA GLY A 277 -15.10 -5.55 20.87
C GLY A 277 -14.98 -4.61 19.67
N THR A 278 -13.75 -4.23 19.29
CA THR A 278 -13.44 -3.41 18.13
C THR A 278 -12.79 -4.29 17.06
N PRO A 279 -13.14 -4.17 15.76
CA PRO A 279 -12.45 -4.87 14.68
C PRO A 279 -10.94 -4.65 14.69
N THR A 280 -10.17 -5.65 14.28
CA THR A 280 -8.70 -5.57 14.21
C THR A 280 -8.22 -5.52 12.77
N LEU A 281 -7.13 -4.80 12.52
CA LEU A 281 -6.49 -4.61 11.23
C LEU A 281 -4.98 -4.83 11.36
N ASN A 282 -4.35 -5.50 10.38
CA ASN A 282 -2.91 -5.73 10.35
C ASN A 282 -2.47 -6.12 8.95
N GLY A 283 -1.20 -5.86 8.60
CA GLY A 283 -0.63 -6.43 7.38
C GLY A 283 0.29 -5.54 6.55
N GLU A 284 0.51 -4.27 6.89
CA GLU A 284 1.28 -3.33 6.05
C GLU A 284 2.72 -3.78 5.76
N ASP A 285 3.33 -4.49 6.69
CA ASP A 285 4.70 -4.98 6.58
C ASP A 285 4.80 -6.49 6.27
N ILE A 286 3.69 -7.14 5.93
CA ILE A 286 3.67 -8.57 5.59
C ILE A 286 3.98 -8.76 4.10
N TRP A 287 5.03 -9.54 3.83
CA TRP A 287 5.44 -9.93 2.49
C TRP A 287 4.80 -11.24 2.06
N SER A 288 4.21 -11.27 0.87
CA SER A 288 3.70 -12.41 0.10
C SER A 288 2.49 -13.15 0.68
N MET A 289 1.77 -13.81 -0.22
CA MET A 289 0.60 -14.63 0.08
C MET A 289 0.89 -15.72 1.12
N GLU A 290 2.07 -16.35 1.06
CA GLU A 290 2.44 -17.41 1.99
C GLU A 290 2.44 -16.93 3.45
N ASN A 291 2.82 -15.67 3.68
CA ASN A 291 2.83 -15.08 5.02
C ASN A 291 1.47 -14.50 5.43
N PHE A 292 0.64 -14.02 4.49
CA PHE A 292 -0.74 -13.61 4.78
C PHE A 292 -1.67 -14.78 5.07
N LYS A 293 -1.43 -15.93 4.44
CA LYS A 293 -2.29 -17.11 4.54
C LYS A 293 -2.62 -17.51 5.99
N PRO A 294 -1.65 -17.64 6.94
CA PRO A 294 -1.96 -17.97 8.32
C PRO A 294 -2.85 -16.92 9.02
N TRP A 295 -2.69 -15.65 8.71
CA TRP A 295 -3.49 -14.55 9.27
C TRP A 295 -4.96 -14.66 8.85
N ILE A 296 -5.17 -15.02 7.59
CA ILE A 296 -6.50 -15.19 6.99
C ILE A 296 -7.17 -16.46 7.51
N GLU A 297 -6.49 -17.62 7.40
CA GLU A 297 -7.06 -18.92 7.74
C GLU A 297 -7.38 -19.08 9.23
N GLN A 298 -6.63 -18.40 10.10
CA GLN A 298 -6.83 -18.46 11.55
C GLN A 298 -7.71 -17.30 12.05
N ASN A 299 -8.25 -16.44 11.19
CA ASN A 299 -8.99 -15.24 11.57
C ASN A 299 -8.21 -14.38 12.59
N ALA A 300 -6.90 -14.20 12.34
CA ALA A 300 -6.04 -13.40 13.21
C ALA A 300 -6.31 -11.89 13.10
N VAL A 301 -7.09 -11.48 12.11
CA VAL A 301 -7.55 -10.10 11.89
C VAL A 301 -8.98 -10.10 11.35
N THR A 302 -9.69 -8.99 11.55
CA THR A 302 -11.01 -8.75 10.93
C THR A 302 -10.88 -8.16 9.53
N ILE A 303 -9.83 -7.37 9.31
CA ILE A 303 -9.52 -6.68 8.05
C ILE A 303 -8.04 -6.88 7.76
N ILE A 304 -7.69 -7.32 6.55
CA ILE A 304 -6.27 -7.31 6.12
C ILE A 304 -5.90 -5.94 5.57
N HIS A 305 -4.64 -5.55 5.81
CA HIS A 305 -4.10 -4.24 5.43
C HIS A 305 -2.77 -4.36 4.68
N PRO A 306 -2.71 -5.07 3.53
CA PRO A 306 -1.49 -5.15 2.77
C PRO A 306 -1.08 -3.78 2.23
N ASP A 307 0.20 -3.46 2.31
CA ASP A 307 0.82 -2.44 1.49
C ASP A 307 1.28 -3.09 0.18
N LEU A 308 0.83 -2.57 -0.95
CA LEU A 308 1.13 -3.14 -2.26
C LEU A 308 2.64 -3.16 -2.54
N LEU A 309 3.36 -2.14 -2.06
CA LEU A 309 4.80 -2.01 -2.25
C LEU A 309 5.60 -2.92 -1.30
N THR A 310 4.94 -3.51 -0.29
CA THR A 310 5.53 -4.51 0.61
C THR A 310 5.06 -5.93 0.28
N SER A 311 3.77 -6.11 0.02
CA SER A 311 3.15 -7.44 -0.10
C SER A 311 3.56 -8.21 -1.37
N GLY A 312 4.12 -7.52 -2.36
CA GLY A 312 4.67 -8.15 -3.57
C GLY A 312 4.14 -7.59 -4.88
N GLY A 313 3.68 -6.34 -4.89
CA GLY A 313 3.18 -5.67 -6.08
C GLY A 313 1.70 -5.91 -6.35
N MET A 314 1.25 -5.52 -7.54
CA MET A 314 -0.15 -5.51 -7.94
C MET A 314 -0.74 -6.94 -8.01
N ILE A 315 -0.01 -7.86 -8.61
CA ILE A 315 -0.46 -9.25 -8.81
C ILE A 315 -0.62 -9.96 -7.47
N GLU A 316 0.38 -9.87 -6.59
CA GLU A 316 0.37 -10.57 -5.31
C GLU A 316 -0.66 -9.98 -4.35
N THR A 317 -0.78 -8.64 -4.29
CA THR A 317 -1.81 -7.96 -3.47
C THR A 317 -3.22 -8.36 -3.88
N LYS A 318 -3.47 -8.45 -5.21
CA LYS A 318 -4.76 -8.94 -5.72
C LYS A 318 -5.03 -10.39 -5.29
N ARG A 319 -4.03 -11.27 -5.36
CA ARG A 319 -4.16 -12.67 -4.91
C ARG A 319 -4.47 -12.76 -3.42
N ILE A 320 -3.79 -11.96 -2.59
CA ILE A 320 -4.01 -11.87 -1.14
C ILE A 320 -5.45 -11.45 -0.85
N ALA A 321 -5.93 -10.39 -1.50
CA ALA A 321 -7.28 -9.88 -1.32
C ALA A 321 -8.37 -10.86 -1.78
N ASP A 322 -8.16 -11.55 -2.91
CA ASP A 322 -9.07 -12.59 -3.40
C ASP A 322 -9.15 -13.79 -2.46
N TYR A 323 -8.02 -14.12 -1.84
CA TYR A 323 -7.99 -15.20 -0.85
C TYR A 323 -8.72 -14.80 0.43
N ALA A 324 -8.47 -13.59 0.94
CA ALA A 324 -9.15 -13.05 2.12
C ALA A 324 -10.68 -12.99 1.91
N TYR A 325 -11.13 -12.61 0.72
CA TYR A 325 -12.54 -12.60 0.35
C TYR A 325 -13.22 -13.96 0.54
N GLN A 326 -12.53 -15.07 0.25
CA GLN A 326 -13.08 -16.43 0.43
C GLN A 326 -13.34 -16.78 1.90
N PHE A 327 -12.68 -16.08 2.83
CA PHE A 327 -12.85 -16.22 4.27
C PHE A 327 -13.75 -15.13 4.88
N GLY A 328 -14.37 -14.27 4.04
CA GLY A 328 -15.21 -13.16 4.50
C GLY A 328 -14.43 -12.01 5.14
N ILE A 329 -13.09 -11.96 4.96
CA ILE A 329 -12.22 -10.91 5.47
C ILE A 329 -12.13 -9.79 4.42
N LYS A 330 -12.35 -8.55 4.86
CA LYS A 330 -12.26 -7.37 4.00
C LYS A 330 -10.82 -6.91 3.84
N THR A 331 -10.59 -6.10 2.80
CA THR A 331 -9.28 -5.52 2.50
C THR A 331 -9.34 -4.00 2.60
N MET A 332 -8.41 -3.41 3.34
CA MET A 332 -7.94 -2.04 3.21
C MET A 332 -6.53 -2.09 2.63
N LEU A 333 -6.08 -1.00 2.01
CA LEU A 333 -4.71 -0.93 1.50
C LEU A 333 -3.96 0.20 2.22
N HIS A 334 -2.81 -0.14 2.81
CA HIS A 334 -1.82 0.81 3.28
C HIS A 334 -1.14 1.47 2.08
N CYS A 335 -0.85 2.77 2.17
CA CYS A 335 -0.15 3.47 1.10
C CYS A 335 0.50 4.78 1.58
N ALA A 336 1.82 4.80 1.66
CA ALA A 336 2.63 5.99 1.95
C ALA A 336 3.57 6.29 0.78
N SER A 337 3.03 6.44 -0.44
CA SER A 337 3.79 6.48 -1.68
C SER A 337 3.51 7.73 -2.53
N SER A 338 4.34 7.89 -3.58
CA SER A 338 4.13 8.86 -4.65
C SER A 338 2.88 8.51 -5.49
N PRO A 339 2.47 9.37 -6.43
CA PRO A 339 1.38 9.05 -7.35
C PRO A 339 1.56 7.74 -8.14
N ILE A 340 2.79 7.24 -8.32
CA ILE A 340 3.05 5.96 -8.98
C ILE A 340 2.49 4.81 -8.14
N GLY A 341 2.89 4.72 -6.87
CA GLY A 341 2.38 3.70 -5.96
C GLY A 341 0.89 3.88 -5.66
N VAL A 342 0.42 5.14 -5.52
CA VAL A 342 -1.01 5.44 -5.38
C VAL A 342 -1.81 4.88 -6.55
N MET A 343 -1.40 5.13 -7.80
CA MET A 343 -2.13 4.65 -8.98
C MET A 343 -2.04 3.13 -9.15
N ALA A 344 -0.92 2.49 -8.78
CA ALA A 344 -0.83 1.03 -8.71
C ALA A 344 -1.86 0.45 -7.73
N ASN A 345 -2.00 1.06 -6.55
CA ASN A 345 -3.03 0.70 -5.58
C ASN A 345 -4.45 0.95 -6.11
N VAL A 346 -4.70 2.07 -6.78
CA VAL A 346 -6.02 2.40 -7.38
C VAL A 346 -6.44 1.35 -8.40
N HIS A 347 -5.55 0.97 -9.32
CA HIS A 347 -5.83 -0.09 -10.29
C HIS A 347 -6.08 -1.44 -9.64
N THR A 348 -5.31 -1.78 -8.61
CA THR A 348 -5.49 -3.04 -7.87
C THR A 348 -6.80 -3.03 -7.09
N ALA A 349 -7.09 -1.97 -6.33
CA ALA A 349 -8.32 -1.78 -5.58
C ALA A 349 -9.57 -1.82 -6.48
N ALA A 350 -9.46 -1.34 -7.73
CA ALA A 350 -10.55 -1.39 -8.70
C ALA A 350 -11.05 -2.81 -8.98
N THR A 351 -10.22 -3.83 -8.73
CA THR A 351 -10.53 -5.25 -8.98
C THR A 351 -10.84 -6.06 -7.71
N ILE A 352 -10.62 -5.51 -6.52
CA ILE A 352 -10.85 -6.20 -5.22
C ILE A 352 -12.34 -6.11 -4.85
N LYS A 353 -13.00 -7.22 -4.58
CA LYS A 353 -14.45 -7.27 -4.30
C LYS A 353 -14.82 -6.60 -2.98
N GLU A 354 -14.30 -7.09 -1.84
CA GLU A 354 -14.59 -6.56 -0.51
C GLU A 354 -13.49 -5.59 -0.07
N PHE A 355 -13.43 -4.43 -0.75
CA PHE A 355 -12.49 -3.35 -0.50
C PHE A 355 -13.16 -2.24 0.32
N ILE A 356 -12.43 -1.68 1.30
CA ILE A 356 -12.92 -0.59 2.16
C ILE A 356 -12.37 0.75 1.67
N SER A 357 -11.06 0.98 1.77
CA SER A 357 -10.42 2.25 1.38
C SER A 357 -8.91 2.11 1.19
N LEU A 358 -8.31 3.07 0.51
CA LEU A 358 -6.88 3.21 0.26
C LEU A 358 -6.33 4.37 1.09
N GLU A 359 -5.20 4.17 1.74
CA GLU A 359 -4.48 5.18 2.52
C GLU A 359 -3.90 6.31 1.68
N SER A 360 -3.76 7.48 2.28
CA SER A 360 -2.99 8.58 1.74
C SER A 360 -2.28 9.37 2.84
N HIS A 361 -0.96 9.46 2.72
CA HIS A 361 -0.08 10.28 3.55
C HIS A 361 0.28 11.62 2.90
N THR A 362 -0.05 11.82 1.62
CA THR A 362 0.42 12.96 0.82
C THR A 362 -0.62 14.07 0.65
N ILE A 363 -1.72 14.00 1.40
CA ILE A 363 -2.87 14.90 1.26
C ILE A 363 -2.47 16.38 1.38
N GLU A 364 -1.50 16.69 2.25
CA GLU A 364 -1.05 18.06 2.51
C GLU A 364 0.27 18.41 1.79
N MET A 365 0.59 17.66 0.73
CA MET A 365 1.78 17.85 -0.12
C MET A 365 1.36 18.18 -1.57
N PRO A 366 0.94 19.42 -1.86
CA PRO A 366 0.34 19.77 -3.17
C PRO A 366 1.22 19.46 -4.37
N TRP A 367 2.55 19.61 -4.24
CA TRP A 367 3.53 19.34 -5.30
C TRP A 367 3.54 17.88 -5.77
N VAL A 368 3.11 16.95 -4.90
CA VAL A 368 3.02 15.52 -5.24
C VAL A 368 2.05 15.30 -6.39
N ASN A 369 0.97 16.09 -6.46
CA ASN A 369 0.05 16.03 -7.60
C ASN A 369 0.74 16.39 -8.92
N ASP A 370 1.69 17.32 -8.89
CA ASP A 370 2.39 17.83 -10.08
C ASP A 370 3.46 16.86 -10.61
N LEU A 371 3.80 15.80 -9.87
CA LEU A 371 4.74 14.76 -10.31
C LEU A 371 4.25 13.95 -11.51
N VAL A 372 2.94 13.97 -11.76
CA VAL A 372 2.34 13.19 -12.84
C VAL A 372 1.33 14.02 -13.61
N SER A 373 1.05 13.60 -14.85
CA SER A 373 -0.07 14.09 -15.67
C SER A 373 -0.92 12.90 -16.15
N GLY A 374 -2.01 13.18 -16.86
CA GLY A 374 -2.92 12.16 -17.41
C GLY A 374 -4.11 11.83 -16.52
N ILE A 375 -4.15 12.32 -15.28
CA ILE A 375 -5.25 12.16 -14.31
C ILE A 375 -5.70 13.53 -13.77
N PRO A 376 -6.89 13.63 -13.12
CA PRO A 376 -7.35 14.89 -12.52
C PRO A 376 -6.41 15.43 -11.44
N HIS A 377 -6.34 16.76 -11.31
CA HIS A 377 -5.62 17.48 -10.25
C HIS A 377 -6.59 18.34 -9.43
N PRO A 378 -6.54 18.29 -8.07
CA PRO A 378 -5.74 17.34 -7.29
C PRO A 378 -6.15 15.88 -7.57
N ILE A 379 -5.27 14.93 -7.30
CA ILE A 379 -5.50 13.50 -7.58
C ILE A 379 -6.73 12.99 -6.81
N ILE A 380 -6.89 13.41 -5.56
CA ILE A 380 -8.05 13.08 -4.72
C ILE A 380 -9.19 14.07 -5.03
N GLN A 381 -10.32 13.54 -5.47
CA GLN A 381 -11.53 14.28 -5.83
C GLN A 381 -12.67 13.93 -4.85
N ASN A 382 -13.03 14.85 -3.94
CA ASN A 382 -14.12 14.62 -2.98
C ASN A 382 -13.98 13.28 -2.21
N GLY A 383 -12.78 12.98 -1.73
CA GLY A 383 -12.48 11.78 -0.95
C GLY A 383 -12.29 10.49 -1.76
N VAL A 384 -12.27 10.55 -3.09
CA VAL A 384 -12.03 9.39 -3.97
C VAL A 384 -10.96 9.70 -5.02
N ILE A 385 -10.40 8.64 -5.60
CA ILE A 385 -9.59 8.72 -6.82
C ILE A 385 -10.32 7.96 -7.92
N PRO A 386 -10.65 8.61 -9.06
CA PRO A 386 -11.22 7.93 -10.23
C PRO A 386 -10.24 6.91 -10.80
N VAL A 387 -10.75 5.73 -11.16
CA VAL A 387 -9.94 4.67 -11.79
C VAL A 387 -9.75 4.99 -13.26
N PRO A 388 -8.52 5.25 -13.75
CA PRO A 388 -8.31 5.60 -15.14
C PRO A 388 -8.49 4.41 -16.07
N ASP A 389 -8.97 4.69 -17.28
CA ASP A 389 -9.08 3.71 -18.38
C ASP A 389 -7.95 3.89 -19.42
N SER A 390 -7.03 4.83 -19.21
CA SER A 390 -5.83 5.02 -20.04
C SER A 390 -4.84 3.86 -19.87
N PRO A 391 -4.01 3.56 -20.88
CA PRO A 391 -3.04 2.47 -20.84
C PRO A 391 -2.05 2.57 -19.67
N GLY A 392 -1.64 1.43 -19.13
CA GLY A 392 -0.72 1.34 -18.00
C GLY A 392 -1.36 1.84 -16.71
N LEU A 393 -0.60 2.59 -15.90
CA LEU A 393 -1.08 3.27 -14.70
C LEU A 393 -1.95 4.51 -15.02
N GLY A 394 -2.09 4.87 -16.31
CA GLY A 394 -2.87 6.03 -16.74
C GLY A 394 -2.20 7.38 -16.44
N ILE A 395 -0.91 7.38 -16.12
CA ILE A 395 -0.12 8.56 -15.77
C ILE A 395 1.16 8.66 -16.58
N GLU A 396 1.63 9.89 -16.78
CA GLU A 396 2.97 10.19 -17.27
C GLU A 396 3.76 10.92 -16.18
N PHE A 397 4.99 10.49 -15.92
CA PHE A 397 5.85 11.07 -14.89
C PHE A 397 6.55 12.33 -15.41
N ILE A 398 6.61 13.39 -14.61
CA ILE A 398 7.15 14.70 -14.98
C ILE A 398 8.53 14.90 -14.35
N ASP A 399 9.58 14.62 -15.12
CA ASP A 399 10.97 14.66 -14.67
C ASP A 399 11.37 16.06 -14.15
N GLU A 400 10.87 17.15 -14.79
CA GLU A 400 11.18 18.53 -14.41
C GLU A 400 10.61 18.91 -13.03
N VAL A 401 9.53 18.27 -12.59
CA VAL A 401 9.01 18.43 -11.23
C VAL A 401 9.83 17.61 -10.27
N ALA A 402 10.12 16.36 -10.62
CA ALA A 402 10.90 15.44 -9.78
C ALA A 402 12.29 15.99 -9.46
N GLU A 403 12.95 16.65 -10.43
CA GLU A 403 14.29 17.25 -10.26
C GLU A 403 14.34 18.27 -9.12
N LYS A 404 13.26 19.01 -8.88
CA LYS A 404 13.17 20.02 -7.80
C LYS A 404 13.14 19.39 -6.40
N TYR A 405 12.71 18.13 -6.31
CA TYR A 405 12.55 17.38 -5.06
C TYR A 405 13.50 16.19 -4.99
N LEU A 406 14.48 16.13 -5.88
CA LEU A 406 15.48 15.07 -5.88
C LEU A 406 16.27 15.10 -4.56
N ARG A 407 16.38 13.95 -3.92
CA ARG A 407 17.24 13.77 -2.74
C ARG A 407 18.69 13.99 -3.15
N ASP A 408 19.48 14.76 -2.36
CA ASP A 408 20.91 14.94 -2.66
C ASP A 408 21.59 13.55 -2.71
N PRO A 409 22.22 13.18 -3.83
CA PRO A 409 22.89 11.89 -3.96
C PRO A 409 23.93 11.62 -2.88
N LYS A 410 24.47 12.67 -2.23
CA LYS A 410 25.43 12.53 -1.12
C LYS A 410 24.80 11.88 0.11
N ASP A 411 23.50 12.10 0.30
CA ASP A 411 22.74 11.60 1.44
C ASP A 411 22.19 10.18 1.21
N LEU A 412 22.38 9.65 0.00
CA LEU A 412 21.87 8.34 -0.41
C LEU A 412 22.97 7.28 -0.34
N ALA A 413 22.59 6.08 0.10
CA ALA A 413 23.44 4.90 0.02
C ALA A 413 23.83 4.59 -1.42
N CYS A 414 22.84 4.57 -2.34
CA CYS A 414 23.08 4.51 -3.78
C CYS A 414 23.08 5.94 -4.34
N LYS A 415 24.27 6.45 -4.64
CA LYS A 415 24.48 7.81 -5.14
C LYS A 415 24.02 7.93 -6.59
N SER A 416 22.70 7.99 -6.79
CA SER A 416 22.08 8.19 -8.10
C SER A 416 21.32 9.51 -8.12
N GLY A 417 21.53 10.29 -9.19
CA GLY A 417 20.72 11.45 -9.52
C GLY A 417 19.37 11.06 -10.15
N LEU A 418 18.76 11.97 -10.92
CA LEU A 418 17.47 11.73 -11.56
C LEU A 418 17.62 10.71 -12.70
N PHE A 419 17.34 9.44 -12.39
CA PHE A 419 17.43 8.32 -13.33
C PHE A 419 18.79 8.18 -14.05
N ASP A 420 19.87 8.47 -13.35
CA ASP A 420 21.22 8.28 -13.86
C ASP A 420 21.53 6.80 -14.13
N PRO A 421 22.40 6.49 -15.09
CA PRO A 421 22.91 5.13 -15.27
C PRO A 421 23.59 4.61 -14.00
N THR A 422 23.31 3.36 -13.66
CA THR A 422 23.83 2.70 -12.45
C THR A 422 24.60 1.43 -12.82
N PRO A 423 25.81 1.54 -13.42
CA PRO A 423 26.58 0.40 -13.92
C PRO A 423 27.05 -0.58 -12.83
N GLN A 424 27.08 -0.14 -11.57
CA GLN A 424 27.38 -1.01 -10.43
C GLN A 424 26.37 -2.16 -10.26
N PHE A 425 25.18 -2.05 -10.86
CA PHE A 425 24.14 -3.06 -10.85
C PHE A 425 24.06 -3.89 -12.16
N ASP A 426 24.99 -3.75 -13.07
CA ASP A 426 24.99 -4.53 -14.34
C ASP A 426 25.38 -6.00 -14.10
N LYS A 427 25.90 -6.34 -12.93
CA LYS A 427 26.22 -7.70 -12.52
C LYS A 427 25.32 -8.16 -11.37
N PRO A 428 25.02 -9.47 -11.28
CA PRO A 428 24.29 -10.01 -10.15
C PRO A 428 24.92 -9.63 -8.82
N MET A 429 24.09 -9.22 -7.87
CA MET A 429 24.46 -8.82 -6.52
C MET A 429 23.39 -9.33 -5.54
N THR A 430 23.82 -9.84 -4.39
CA THR A 430 22.91 -10.22 -3.31
C THR A 430 22.57 -9.04 -2.41
N MET A 431 21.50 -9.14 -1.64
CA MET A 431 21.14 -8.14 -0.63
C MET A 431 22.27 -7.93 0.39
N LEU A 432 22.97 -9.00 0.76
CA LEU A 432 24.13 -8.91 1.68
C LEU A 432 25.27 -8.12 1.06
N GLU A 433 25.63 -8.40 -0.20
CA GLU A 433 26.66 -7.65 -0.92
C GLU A 433 26.26 -6.19 -1.10
N ALA A 434 25.00 -5.89 -1.39
CA ALA A 434 24.51 -4.52 -1.49
C ALA A 434 24.66 -3.77 -0.16
N LYS A 435 24.35 -4.41 0.98
CA LYS A 435 24.59 -3.85 2.33
C LYS A 435 26.08 -3.65 2.61
N GLN A 436 26.92 -4.64 2.33
CA GLN A 436 28.38 -4.57 2.53
C GLN A 436 29.03 -3.47 1.70
N ASN A 437 28.50 -3.21 0.51
CA ASN A 437 28.95 -2.14 -0.39
C ASN A 437 28.33 -0.76 -0.05
N GLY A 438 27.52 -0.67 1.01
CA GLY A 438 26.87 0.56 1.42
C GLY A 438 25.79 1.08 0.45
N LEU A 439 25.26 0.22 -0.40
CA LEU A 439 24.19 0.57 -1.36
C LEU A 439 22.78 0.48 -0.77
N ILE A 440 22.66 -0.23 0.34
CA ILE A 440 21.44 -0.37 1.13
C ILE A 440 21.80 -0.10 2.59
N GLY A 441 21.13 0.86 3.21
CA GLY A 441 21.30 1.16 4.65
C GLY A 441 20.42 0.25 5.53
N ASP A 442 20.50 0.48 6.84
CA ASP A 442 19.55 -0.12 7.75
C ASP A 442 18.17 0.53 7.56
N TYR A 443 17.15 -0.32 7.59
CA TYR A 443 15.78 0.12 7.48
C TYR A 443 15.39 0.85 8.77
N HIS A 444 15.39 2.15 8.80
CA HIS A 444 14.83 3.01 9.87
C HIS A 444 14.96 4.49 9.53
N GLN A 445 15.18 4.83 8.27
CA GLN A 445 15.11 6.22 7.90
C GLN A 445 13.66 6.63 7.84
N THR A 446 13.19 7.02 8.98
CA THR A 446 11.91 7.69 9.12
C THR A 446 12.04 9.07 8.51
N GLY A 447 11.33 9.30 7.45
CA GLY A 447 11.11 10.62 6.90
C GLY A 447 12.32 11.28 6.25
N SER A 448 12.05 12.13 5.31
CA SER A 448 13.03 13.07 4.76
C SER A 448 13.33 14.16 5.79
N PRO A 449 14.61 14.57 5.98
CA PRO A 449 14.91 15.74 6.78
C PRO A 449 14.32 17.04 6.21
N TRP A 450 13.80 16.99 4.99
CA TRP A 450 13.16 18.10 4.29
C TRP A 450 11.69 18.32 4.69
N TRP A 451 11.03 17.30 5.30
CA TRP A 451 9.63 17.33 5.66
C TRP A 451 9.45 16.91 7.11
N HIS A 452 8.72 17.68 7.88
CA HIS A 452 8.35 17.38 9.26
C HIS A 452 6.92 17.86 9.51
N ILE A 453 6.30 17.33 10.53
CA ILE A 453 5.03 17.83 11.01
C ILE A 453 5.31 19.08 11.83
N ASN A 454 4.76 20.21 11.41
CA ASN A 454 4.88 21.46 12.18
C ASN A 454 3.97 21.45 13.41
N ASP A 455 4.07 22.49 14.24
CA ASP A 455 3.24 22.62 15.45
C ASP A 455 1.71 22.70 15.18
N GLU A 456 1.31 22.91 13.92
CA GLU A 456 -0.07 22.92 13.48
C GLU A 456 -0.57 21.54 12.99
N GLY A 457 0.25 20.51 13.09
CA GLY A 457 -0.08 19.17 12.61
C GLY A 457 -0.09 19.05 11.08
N VAL A 458 0.69 19.90 10.39
CA VAL A 458 0.81 19.93 8.94
C VAL A 458 2.21 19.56 8.55
N TYR A 459 2.35 18.75 7.51
CA TYR A 459 3.65 18.47 6.92
C TYR A 459 4.21 19.73 6.26
N ALA A 460 5.34 20.18 6.75
CA ALA A 460 6.02 21.38 6.29
C ALA A 460 7.40 21.06 5.73
N ASN A 461 7.80 21.73 4.65
CA ASN A 461 9.15 21.63 4.14
C ASN A 461 10.12 22.37 5.05
N GLN A 462 11.18 21.69 5.53
CA GLN A 462 12.22 22.31 6.35
C GLN A 462 13.08 23.34 5.59
N LEU A 463 13.08 23.30 4.25
CA LEU A 463 13.84 24.23 3.41
C LEU A 463 13.23 25.63 3.32
N GLY A 464 12.32 25.94 4.22
CA GLY A 464 11.91 27.32 4.43
C GLY A 464 10.91 27.81 3.40
N SER A 465 9.81 28.24 3.90
CA SER A 465 9.13 29.42 3.37
C SER A 465 10.15 30.54 3.16
N ASN A 466 10.61 30.73 1.94
CA ASN A 466 11.03 32.03 1.42
C ASN A 466 9.89 32.59 0.60
#